data_5fae9774c81a6891b4d95130bc2b8657
#
_entry.id   5fae9774c81a6891b4d95130bc2b8657
#
_cell.length_a   1.000
_cell.length_b   1.000
_cell.length_c   1.000
_cell.angle_alpha   90.00
_cell.angle_beta   90.00
_cell.angle_gamma   90.00
#
_symmetry.space_group_name_H-M   'P 1'
#
loop_
_entity.id
_entity.type
_entity.pdbx_description
1 polymer ?
#
loop_
_entity_poly.entity_id
_entity_poly.type
_entity_poly.pdbx_seq_one_letter_code
_entity_poly.pdbx_strand_id
1 'polypeptide(L)'
;MSNNQGITVGFDEASCSALDYSTLIYNLSHGRDKARCNKDSSLRESKTWSTTIISTAEESLLTKTKKNNGIRARCLEFDNLHITQTAEHAEKIDRLISHKNGIVGEDFVSYLYSKQPRIVFNDFKLCQKYLSRKLQDKACQITDRVIKHYAVLLQTALYALRIGLYIDTHSIVNVLMKQHEYLRDETKTAESLHNAICEYIVTHKKLFPEAEELRYDKSSPCEGITTETSVLLIESVLQKIIYANNFTDMKMAVKWLCKEGYLKKQSGKYYLKRTISGVSVKVYEILQIDDNPEPKIREPPKFPGRRVQKKNEINETKNLKGNE
;
A
#
# COMPACT_ATOMS: atom_id res chain seq x y z
N MET A 1 15.03 -14.70 -17.15
CA MET A 1 15.44 -14.46 -15.74
C MET A 1 16.46 -15.45 -15.21
N SER A 2 16.47 -16.67 -15.71
CA SER A 2 17.34 -17.75 -15.22
C SER A 2 18.82 -17.35 -15.12
N ASN A 3 19.38 -17.47 -13.92
CA ASN A 3 20.80 -17.21 -13.62
C ASN A 3 21.27 -15.77 -13.91
N ASN A 4 20.34 -14.81 -14.01
CA ASN A 4 20.71 -13.41 -14.12
C ASN A 4 21.06 -12.85 -12.74
N GLN A 5 22.32 -12.46 -12.57
CA GLN A 5 22.84 -11.87 -11.35
C GLN A 5 23.35 -10.47 -11.66
N GLY A 6 22.56 -9.45 -11.28
CA GLY A 6 22.96 -8.04 -11.37
C GLY A 6 22.65 -7.31 -12.67
N ILE A 7 22.32 -7.98 -13.78
CA ILE A 7 21.98 -7.32 -15.04
C ILE A 7 20.51 -6.95 -15.03
N THR A 8 20.19 -5.67 -15.19
CA THR A 8 18.81 -5.17 -15.27
C THR A 8 18.08 -5.78 -16.47
N VAL A 9 16.83 -6.18 -16.26
CA VAL A 9 15.95 -6.72 -17.32
C VAL A 9 14.85 -5.73 -17.62
N GLY A 10 14.72 -5.36 -18.89
CA GLY A 10 13.65 -4.53 -19.41
C GLY A 10 12.49 -5.37 -19.95
N PHE A 11 11.27 -5.00 -19.64
CA PHE A 11 10.04 -5.48 -20.27
C PHE A 11 9.33 -4.28 -20.87
N ASP A 12 9.13 -4.32 -22.18
CA ASP A 12 8.35 -3.31 -22.88
C ASP A 12 6.88 -3.71 -22.94
N GLU A 13 5.99 -2.73 -22.81
CA GLU A 13 4.53 -2.92 -22.91
C GLU A 13 3.97 -4.10 -22.08
N ALA A 14 4.38 -4.20 -20.83
CA ALA A 14 3.94 -5.31 -19.97
C ALA A 14 2.42 -5.40 -19.81
N SER A 15 1.68 -4.30 -20.03
CA SER A 15 0.21 -4.25 -19.94
C SER A 15 -0.52 -5.02 -21.05
N CYS A 16 0.14 -5.32 -22.16
CA CYS A 16 -0.44 -6.00 -23.32
C CYS A 16 -0.56 -7.53 -23.14
N SER A 17 -0.03 -8.09 -22.05
CA SER A 17 -0.05 -9.54 -21.83
C SER A 17 -1.28 -9.98 -21.04
N ALA A 18 -1.85 -11.15 -21.37
CA ALA A 18 -2.95 -11.79 -20.65
C ALA A 18 -2.49 -12.51 -19.35
N LEU A 19 -1.39 -12.05 -18.73
CA LEU A 19 -0.80 -12.67 -17.55
C LEU A 19 -1.51 -12.21 -16.26
N ASP A 20 -1.59 -13.10 -15.26
CA ASP A 20 -1.88 -12.70 -13.89
C ASP A 20 -0.69 -11.92 -13.30
N TYR A 21 -0.78 -10.59 -13.32
CA TYR A 21 0.26 -9.70 -12.83
C TYR A 21 0.59 -9.92 -11.35
N SER A 22 -0.38 -10.35 -10.55
CA SER A 22 -0.14 -10.67 -9.14
C SER A 22 0.86 -11.80 -9.00
N THR A 23 0.63 -12.88 -9.73
CA THR A 23 1.53 -14.05 -9.77
C THR A 23 2.87 -13.70 -10.40
N LEU A 24 2.89 -12.87 -11.45
CA LEU A 24 4.11 -12.42 -12.11
C LEU A 24 5.01 -11.65 -11.15
N ILE A 25 4.49 -10.62 -10.50
CA ILE A 25 5.25 -9.78 -9.56
C ILE A 25 5.78 -10.60 -8.39
N TYR A 26 4.98 -11.51 -7.84
CA TYR A 26 5.44 -12.41 -6.77
C TYR A 26 6.58 -13.33 -7.24
N ASN A 27 6.43 -13.98 -8.39
CA ASN A 27 7.44 -14.89 -8.91
C ASN A 27 8.74 -14.15 -9.20
N LEU A 28 8.68 -12.99 -9.85
CA LEU A 28 9.85 -12.19 -10.17
C LEU A 28 10.57 -11.70 -8.90
N SER A 29 9.82 -11.27 -7.89
CA SER A 29 10.39 -10.77 -6.63
C SER A 29 10.93 -11.85 -5.70
N HIS A 30 10.63 -13.13 -5.93
CA HIS A 30 11.19 -14.23 -5.15
C HIS A 30 12.66 -14.54 -5.46
N GLY A 31 13.15 -14.14 -6.64
CA GLY A 31 14.54 -14.37 -7.04
C GLY A 31 14.89 -15.84 -7.31
N ARG A 32 13.90 -16.73 -7.38
CA ARG A 32 14.09 -18.16 -7.67
C ARG A 32 12.86 -18.76 -8.36
N ASP A 33 13.11 -19.78 -9.18
CA ASP A 33 12.06 -20.55 -9.85
C ASP A 33 11.29 -21.44 -8.85
N LYS A 34 10.11 -21.89 -9.27
CA LYS A 34 9.30 -22.85 -8.50
C LYS A 34 10.06 -24.16 -8.38
N ALA A 35 10.05 -24.74 -7.19
CA ALA A 35 10.55 -26.10 -6.99
C ALA A 35 9.73 -27.07 -7.85
N ARG A 36 10.41 -27.89 -8.64
CA ARG A 36 9.83 -28.92 -9.50
C ARG A 36 10.57 -30.22 -9.28
N CYS A 37 9.86 -31.33 -9.40
CA CYS A 37 10.48 -32.66 -9.42
C CYS A 37 10.80 -33.10 -10.84
N ASN A 38 11.86 -33.86 -10.99
CA ASN A 38 12.16 -34.63 -12.16
C ASN A 38 11.21 -35.84 -12.27
N LYS A 39 11.26 -36.56 -13.36
CA LYS A 39 10.44 -37.77 -13.57
C LYS A 39 10.74 -38.90 -12.56
N ASP A 40 11.92 -38.89 -11.97
CA ASP A 40 12.40 -39.82 -10.94
C ASP A 40 12.09 -39.38 -9.52
N SER A 41 11.23 -38.36 -9.34
CA SER A 41 10.88 -37.74 -8.06
C SER A 41 12.04 -37.02 -7.36
N SER A 42 13.21 -36.88 -7.95
CA SER A 42 14.28 -36.03 -7.44
C SER A 42 13.93 -34.55 -7.62
N LEU A 43 14.39 -33.69 -6.71
CA LEU A 43 14.20 -32.25 -6.82
C LEU A 43 15.09 -31.71 -7.95
N ARG A 44 14.46 -31.03 -8.91
CA ARG A 44 15.18 -30.28 -9.92
C ARG A 44 15.88 -29.07 -9.30
N GLU A 45 17.10 -28.80 -9.72
CA GLU A 45 17.82 -27.61 -9.33
C GLU A 45 17.01 -26.34 -9.69
N SER A 46 16.69 -25.51 -8.69
CA SER A 46 15.94 -24.28 -8.89
C SER A 46 16.88 -23.20 -9.42
N LYS A 47 16.51 -22.60 -10.54
CA LYS A 47 17.23 -21.45 -11.09
C LYS A 47 16.97 -20.21 -10.25
N THR A 48 18.01 -19.41 -10.04
CA THR A 48 17.95 -18.20 -9.23
C THR A 48 18.24 -16.95 -10.08
N TRP A 49 17.81 -15.80 -9.58
CA TRP A 49 18.17 -14.49 -10.13
C TRP A 49 18.18 -13.44 -9.03
N SER A 50 19.00 -12.42 -9.20
CA SER A 50 19.05 -11.23 -8.36
C SER A 50 19.28 -10.04 -9.27
N THR A 51 18.20 -9.34 -9.63
CA THR A 51 18.24 -8.27 -10.63
C THR A 51 17.14 -7.25 -10.41
N THR A 52 17.35 -6.04 -10.93
CA THR A 52 16.31 -5.03 -11.06
C THR A 52 15.52 -5.28 -12.33
N ILE A 53 14.20 -5.15 -12.24
CA ILE A 53 13.30 -5.27 -13.38
C ILE A 53 12.68 -3.91 -13.63
N ILE A 54 12.78 -3.43 -14.85
CA ILE A 54 12.15 -2.19 -15.31
C ILE A 54 11.12 -2.57 -16.36
N SER A 55 9.94 -2.03 -16.26
CA SER A 55 8.86 -2.28 -17.23
C SER A 55 8.18 -0.99 -17.61
N THR A 56 7.84 -0.86 -18.89
CA THR A 56 6.89 0.14 -19.39
C THR A 56 5.50 -0.48 -19.50
N ALA A 57 4.47 0.35 -19.40
CA ALA A 57 3.09 -0.07 -19.55
C ALA A 57 2.21 1.13 -19.90
N GLU A 58 1.20 0.94 -20.74
CA GLU A 58 0.20 1.97 -21.04
C GLU A 58 -0.80 2.18 -19.91
N GLU A 59 -1.02 1.13 -19.11
CA GLU A 59 -1.92 1.14 -17.95
C GLU A 59 -1.21 0.67 -16.69
N SER A 60 -1.67 1.14 -15.54
CA SER A 60 -1.14 0.70 -14.24
C SER A 60 -1.26 -0.82 -14.08
N LEU A 61 -0.15 -1.50 -13.89
CA LEU A 61 -0.13 -2.93 -13.58
C LEU A 61 -0.71 -3.21 -12.20
N LEU A 62 -0.53 -2.28 -11.25
CA LEU A 62 -1.03 -2.42 -9.89
C LEU A 62 -2.56 -2.39 -9.82
N THR A 63 -3.25 -1.67 -10.70
CA THR A 63 -4.72 -1.66 -10.77
C THR A 63 -5.28 -3.01 -11.23
N LYS A 64 -4.54 -3.72 -12.09
CA LYS A 64 -4.89 -5.06 -12.59
C LYS A 64 -4.49 -6.19 -11.63
N THR A 65 -3.78 -5.88 -10.54
CA THR A 65 -3.40 -6.88 -9.53
C THR A 65 -4.48 -7.01 -8.46
N LYS A 66 -4.44 -8.16 -7.77
CA LYS A 66 -5.21 -8.33 -6.53
C LYS A 66 -4.80 -7.26 -5.53
N LYS A 67 -5.75 -6.59 -4.91
CA LYS A 67 -5.51 -5.54 -3.90
C LYS A 67 -4.82 -6.14 -2.67
N ASN A 68 -3.51 -6.34 -2.79
CA ASN A 68 -2.66 -6.95 -1.78
C ASN A 68 -1.46 -6.04 -1.52
N ASN A 69 -1.35 -5.59 -0.29
CA ASN A 69 -0.27 -4.74 0.19
C ASN A 69 1.13 -5.31 -0.07
N GLY A 70 1.26 -6.64 -0.11
CA GLY A 70 2.52 -7.32 -0.43
C GLY A 70 3.00 -7.09 -1.86
N ILE A 71 2.10 -6.95 -2.82
CA ILE A 71 2.43 -6.65 -4.23
C ILE A 71 2.91 -5.22 -4.36
N ARG A 72 2.17 -4.27 -3.76
CA ARG A 72 2.53 -2.85 -3.75
C ARG A 72 3.89 -2.56 -3.13
N ALA A 73 4.30 -3.36 -2.14
CA ALA A 73 5.63 -3.24 -1.54
C ALA A 73 6.76 -3.83 -2.40
N ARG A 74 6.45 -4.52 -3.51
CA ARG A 74 7.42 -5.17 -4.41
C ARG A 74 7.54 -4.49 -5.76
N CYS A 75 6.54 -3.71 -6.14
CA CYS A 75 6.49 -3.01 -7.42
C CYS A 75 6.36 -1.51 -7.14
N LEU A 76 7.30 -0.74 -7.63
CA LEU A 76 7.21 0.72 -7.66
C LEU A 76 6.70 1.12 -9.04
N GLU A 77 5.62 1.85 -9.09
CA GLU A 77 5.02 2.34 -10.32
C GLU A 77 5.07 3.86 -10.29
N PHE A 78 5.60 4.45 -11.35
CA PHE A 78 5.70 5.89 -11.50
C PHE A 78 4.83 6.30 -12.69
N ASP A 79 3.84 7.12 -12.43
CA ASP A 79 2.93 7.64 -13.44
C ASP A 79 3.37 9.01 -13.94
N ASN A 80 3.00 9.33 -15.19
CA ASN A 80 3.20 10.66 -15.80
C ASN A 80 4.63 11.21 -15.78
N LEU A 81 5.63 10.35 -15.90
CA LEU A 81 7.01 10.78 -16.12
C LEU A 81 7.23 11.18 -17.59
N HIS A 82 6.67 12.31 -18.00
CA HIS A 82 6.95 12.86 -19.32
C HIS A 82 8.35 13.45 -19.36
N ILE A 83 9.27 12.75 -20.02
CA ILE A 83 10.67 13.18 -20.18
C ILE A 83 10.82 14.09 -21.42
N THR A 84 9.98 13.88 -22.43
CA THR A 84 10.04 14.59 -23.71
C THR A 84 8.93 15.61 -23.84
N GLN A 85 9.25 16.82 -24.33
CA GLN A 85 8.29 17.90 -24.53
C GLN A 85 7.74 17.94 -25.97
N THR A 86 8.56 17.51 -26.93
CA THR A 86 8.26 17.54 -28.37
C THR A 86 8.79 16.29 -29.05
N ALA A 87 8.29 15.97 -30.26
CA ALA A 87 8.80 14.88 -31.08
C ALA A 87 10.28 15.06 -31.43
N GLU A 88 10.69 16.28 -31.75
CA GLU A 88 12.12 16.60 -31.99
C GLU A 88 13.01 16.32 -30.79
N HIS A 89 12.51 16.63 -29.58
CA HIS A 89 13.24 16.33 -28.34
C HIS A 89 13.37 14.80 -28.14
N ALA A 90 12.33 14.04 -28.42
CA ALA A 90 12.38 12.58 -28.38
C ALA A 90 13.41 12.00 -29.36
N GLU A 91 13.37 12.43 -30.62
CA GLU A 91 14.36 12.03 -31.65
C GLU A 91 15.79 12.39 -31.29
N LYS A 92 16.00 13.54 -30.68
CA LYS A 92 17.35 13.96 -30.23
C LYS A 92 17.87 13.06 -29.10
N ILE A 93 17.01 12.69 -28.15
CA ILE A 93 17.35 11.73 -27.07
C ILE A 93 17.68 10.37 -27.67
N ASP A 94 16.86 9.86 -28.57
CA ASP A 94 17.07 8.57 -29.22
C ASP A 94 18.40 8.50 -29.98
N ARG A 95 18.74 9.51 -30.76
CA ARG A 95 20.04 9.62 -31.44
C ARG A 95 21.20 9.66 -30.44
N LEU A 96 21.05 10.35 -29.30
CA LEU A 96 22.12 10.43 -28.30
C LEU A 96 22.34 9.09 -27.62
N ILE A 97 21.24 8.38 -27.25
CA ILE A 97 21.30 7.09 -26.57
C ILE A 97 21.89 6.01 -27.51
N SER A 98 21.51 6.01 -28.80
CA SER A 98 22.02 5.03 -29.76
C SER A 98 23.54 5.07 -29.97
N HIS A 99 24.16 6.25 -29.73
CA HIS A 99 25.61 6.45 -29.95
C HIS A 99 26.43 6.52 -28.64
N LYS A 100 25.80 6.71 -27.49
CA LYS A 100 26.46 6.92 -26.18
C LYS A 100 25.88 5.98 -25.13
N ASN A 101 26.20 4.71 -25.24
CA ASN A 101 25.71 3.68 -24.30
C ASN A 101 26.87 2.97 -23.59
N GLY A 102 26.60 2.45 -22.41
CA GLY A 102 27.44 1.51 -21.68
C GLY A 102 28.54 2.09 -20.80
N ILE A 103 29.02 3.29 -21.03
CA ILE A 103 30.22 3.87 -20.34
C ILE A 103 29.94 4.12 -18.86
N VAL A 104 28.82 4.73 -18.55
CA VAL A 104 28.47 5.14 -17.17
C VAL A 104 28.35 3.95 -16.21
N GLY A 105 27.94 2.79 -16.71
CA GLY A 105 27.80 1.58 -15.92
C GLY A 105 29.13 1.10 -15.34
N GLU A 106 30.19 1.12 -16.13
CA GLU A 106 31.53 0.72 -15.71
C GLU A 106 32.10 1.67 -14.63
N ASP A 107 31.93 2.97 -14.83
CA ASP A 107 32.37 4.00 -13.88
C ASP A 107 31.63 3.85 -12.53
N PHE A 108 30.31 3.61 -12.60
CA PHE A 108 29.50 3.41 -11.40
C PHE A 108 29.89 2.16 -10.62
N VAL A 109 30.08 1.05 -11.32
CA VAL A 109 30.52 -0.23 -10.72
C VAL A 109 31.91 -0.08 -10.12
N SER A 110 32.85 0.56 -10.82
CA SER A 110 34.20 0.83 -10.31
C SER A 110 34.16 1.69 -9.06
N TYR A 111 33.31 2.70 -9.03
CA TYR A 111 33.09 3.52 -7.84
C TYR A 111 32.53 2.70 -6.67
N LEU A 112 31.57 1.81 -6.90
CA LEU A 112 31.03 0.92 -5.85
C LEU A 112 32.11 -0.02 -5.30
N TYR A 113 32.92 -0.63 -6.18
CA TYR A 113 34.01 -1.52 -5.75
C TYR A 113 35.09 -0.79 -4.95
N SER A 114 35.28 0.51 -5.18
CA SER A 114 36.20 1.33 -4.39
C SER A 114 35.72 1.56 -2.95
N LYS A 115 34.45 1.27 -2.64
CA LYS A 115 33.86 1.47 -1.32
C LYS A 115 33.85 0.19 -0.51
N GLN A 116 34.13 0.32 0.77
CA GLN A 116 33.88 -0.80 1.68
C GLN A 116 32.38 -1.07 1.81
N PRO A 117 31.93 -2.34 1.80
CA PRO A 117 30.50 -2.69 1.91
C PRO A 117 29.79 -2.05 3.12
N ARG A 118 30.52 -1.88 4.23
CA ARG A 118 30.01 -1.21 5.43
C ARG A 118 29.66 0.26 5.19
N ILE A 119 30.45 0.96 4.37
CA ILE A 119 30.18 2.38 4.01
C ILE A 119 28.92 2.43 3.15
N VAL A 120 28.81 1.58 2.13
CA VAL A 120 27.62 1.49 1.27
C VAL A 120 26.35 1.24 2.09
N PHE A 121 26.42 0.32 3.07
CA PHE A 121 25.30 0.02 3.95
C PHE A 121 24.95 1.20 4.87
N ASN A 122 25.94 1.90 5.41
CA ASN A 122 25.70 3.06 6.27
C ASN A 122 25.05 4.21 5.47
N ASP A 123 25.50 4.48 4.24
CA ASP A 123 24.93 5.49 3.37
C ASP A 123 23.48 5.14 3.02
N PHE A 124 23.19 3.86 2.75
CA PHE A 124 21.82 3.37 2.60
C PHE A 124 20.95 3.68 3.83
N LYS A 125 21.48 3.42 5.03
CA LYS A 125 20.76 3.72 6.28
C LYS A 125 20.51 5.21 6.49
N LEU A 126 21.43 6.06 6.06
CA LEU A 126 21.26 7.51 6.11
C LEU A 126 20.14 7.95 5.15
N CYS A 127 20.13 7.46 3.91
CA CYS A 127 19.04 7.71 2.96
C CYS A 127 17.68 7.22 3.49
N GLN A 128 17.63 6.01 4.06
CA GLN A 128 16.43 5.47 4.67
C GLN A 128 15.91 6.37 5.81
N LYS A 129 16.79 6.79 6.72
CA LYS A 129 16.45 7.68 7.84
C LYS A 129 15.98 9.05 7.37
N TYR A 130 16.63 9.62 6.34
CA TYR A 130 16.22 10.88 5.74
C TYR A 130 14.81 10.80 5.15
N LEU A 131 14.53 9.79 4.33
CA LEU A 131 13.21 9.58 3.71
C LEU A 131 12.13 9.29 4.75
N SER A 132 12.41 8.48 5.77
CA SER A 132 11.46 8.22 6.86
C SER A 132 11.05 9.49 7.61
N ARG A 133 11.99 10.44 7.79
CA ARG A 133 11.69 11.73 8.41
C ARG A 133 10.86 12.64 7.49
N LYS A 134 11.16 12.63 6.20
CA LYS A 134 10.45 13.46 5.20
C LYS A 134 9.01 12.99 4.99
N LEU A 135 8.79 11.69 4.98
CA LEU A 135 7.48 11.09 4.72
C LEU A 135 6.56 11.09 5.96
N GLN A 136 7.08 11.38 7.17
CA GLN A 136 6.37 11.57 8.45
C GLN A 136 5.20 10.61 8.72
N ASP A 137 5.16 9.45 8.07
CA ASP A 137 4.06 8.52 8.20
C ASP A 137 4.12 7.75 9.53
N LYS A 138 2.96 7.65 10.17
CA LYS A 138 2.74 6.72 11.27
C LYS A 138 3.06 5.31 10.73
N ALA A 139 4.04 4.66 11.37
CA ALA A 139 4.61 3.38 10.99
C ALA A 139 3.57 2.38 10.44
N CYS A 140 3.58 2.18 9.14
CA CYS A 140 2.89 1.10 8.47
C CYS A 140 3.96 0.15 7.92
N GLN A 141 3.80 -1.15 8.10
CA GLN A 141 4.77 -2.16 7.62
C GLN A 141 5.06 -2.08 6.11
N ILE A 142 4.12 -1.54 5.33
CA ILE A 142 4.27 -1.33 3.89
C ILE A 142 5.18 -0.15 3.62
N THR A 143 4.95 0.96 4.31
CA THR A 143 5.75 2.18 4.23
C THR A 143 7.23 1.88 4.44
N ASP A 144 7.59 1.08 5.45
CA ASP A 144 8.97 0.70 5.72
C ASP A 144 9.63 -0.08 4.56
N ARG A 145 8.87 -0.94 3.88
CA ARG A 145 9.40 -1.69 2.72
C ARG A 145 9.61 -0.78 1.52
N VAL A 146 8.65 0.08 1.23
CA VAL A 146 8.72 1.05 0.13
C VAL A 146 9.86 2.05 0.37
N ILE A 147 10.01 2.56 1.58
CA ILE A 147 11.12 3.46 1.94
C ILE A 147 12.49 2.81 1.71
N LYS A 148 12.64 1.50 1.89
CA LYS A 148 13.90 0.81 1.55
C LYS A 148 14.19 0.87 0.05
N HIS A 149 13.20 0.68 -0.80
CA HIS A 149 13.39 0.82 -2.25
C HIS A 149 13.71 2.27 -2.63
N TYR A 150 13.01 3.23 -2.06
CA TYR A 150 13.30 4.65 -2.26
C TYR A 150 14.72 5.03 -1.79
N ALA A 151 15.17 4.46 -0.67
CA ALA A 151 16.52 4.69 -0.17
C ALA A 151 17.61 4.19 -1.12
N VAL A 152 17.38 3.04 -1.79
CA VAL A 152 18.29 2.55 -2.83
C VAL A 152 18.33 3.51 -4.01
N LEU A 153 17.18 3.98 -4.49
CA LEU A 153 17.11 4.94 -5.59
C LEU A 153 17.83 6.24 -5.27
N LEU A 154 17.59 6.81 -4.08
CA LEU A 154 18.25 8.04 -3.64
C LEU A 154 19.76 7.85 -3.47
N GLN A 155 20.20 6.75 -2.86
CA GLN A 155 21.63 6.44 -2.72
C GLN A 155 22.31 6.29 -4.07
N THR A 156 21.66 5.60 -5.03
CA THR A 156 22.16 5.44 -6.39
C THR A 156 22.35 6.81 -7.06
N ALA A 157 21.36 7.70 -6.94
CA ALA A 157 21.44 9.06 -7.46
C ALA A 157 22.59 9.87 -6.85
N LEU A 158 22.77 9.78 -5.51
CA LEU A 158 23.87 10.44 -4.82
C LEU A 158 25.25 9.89 -5.25
N TYR A 159 25.35 8.59 -5.51
CA TYR A 159 26.57 7.98 -6.00
C TYR A 159 26.85 8.35 -7.46
N ALA A 160 25.82 8.39 -8.30
CA ALA A 160 25.92 8.86 -9.66
C ALA A 160 26.41 10.33 -9.74
N LEU A 161 25.92 11.19 -8.86
CA LEU A 161 26.41 12.57 -8.73
C LEU A 161 27.90 12.62 -8.37
N ARG A 162 28.39 11.69 -7.54
CA ARG A 162 29.81 11.64 -7.12
C ARG A 162 30.76 11.19 -8.22
N ILE A 163 30.28 10.45 -9.19
CA ILE A 163 31.08 10.08 -10.39
C ILE A 163 30.95 11.11 -11.52
N GLY A 164 30.38 12.29 -11.24
CA GLY A 164 30.31 13.39 -12.19
C GLY A 164 29.06 13.43 -13.06
N LEU A 165 28.04 12.58 -12.81
CA LEU A 165 26.77 12.70 -13.51
C LEU A 165 25.96 13.86 -12.93
N TYR A 166 25.39 14.68 -13.82
CA TYR A 166 24.46 15.73 -13.38
C TYR A 166 23.10 15.14 -13.06
N ILE A 167 22.79 15.01 -11.78
CA ILE A 167 21.51 14.46 -11.28
C ILE A 167 20.94 15.42 -10.24
N ASP A 168 19.72 15.89 -10.47
CA ASP A 168 18.99 16.68 -9.47
C ASP A 168 18.35 15.75 -8.43
N THR A 169 19.06 15.53 -7.35
CA THR A 169 18.60 14.69 -6.23
C THR A 169 17.39 15.27 -5.52
N HIS A 170 17.15 16.60 -5.59
CA HIS A 170 15.97 17.23 -5.04
C HIS A 170 14.70 16.85 -5.81
N SER A 171 14.76 16.92 -7.13
CA SER A 171 13.68 16.44 -8.00
C SER A 171 13.37 14.96 -7.80
N ILE A 172 14.41 14.12 -7.64
CA ILE A 172 14.20 12.69 -7.29
C ILE A 172 13.42 12.55 -5.98
N VAL A 173 13.82 13.24 -4.92
CA VAL A 173 13.10 13.19 -3.64
C VAL A 173 11.65 13.64 -3.81
N ASN A 174 11.39 14.69 -4.57
CA ASN A 174 10.04 15.19 -4.83
C ASN A 174 9.18 14.14 -5.58
N VAL A 175 9.75 13.46 -6.58
CA VAL A 175 9.07 12.36 -7.30
C VAL A 175 8.74 11.22 -6.34
N LEU A 176 9.68 10.80 -5.49
CA LEU A 176 9.46 9.75 -4.50
C LEU A 176 8.39 10.14 -3.47
N MET A 177 8.33 11.40 -3.06
CA MET A 177 7.30 11.91 -2.15
C MET A 177 5.92 11.89 -2.80
N LYS A 178 5.78 12.39 -4.03
CA LYS A 178 4.52 12.32 -4.79
C LYS A 178 4.04 10.89 -4.99
N GLN A 179 4.97 10.00 -5.35
CA GLN A 179 4.67 8.58 -5.48
C GLN A 179 4.19 7.96 -4.17
N HIS A 180 4.78 8.35 -3.06
CA HIS A 180 4.36 7.86 -1.74
C HIS A 180 2.96 8.35 -1.36
N GLU A 181 2.62 9.60 -1.67
CA GLU A 181 1.27 10.16 -1.50
C GLU A 181 0.24 9.40 -2.34
N TYR A 182 0.56 9.15 -3.61
CA TYR A 182 -0.27 8.34 -4.50
C TYR A 182 -0.52 6.93 -3.94
N LEU A 183 0.53 6.23 -3.52
CA LEU A 183 0.41 4.91 -2.88
C LEU A 183 -0.43 4.96 -1.60
N ARG A 184 -0.39 6.06 -0.86
CA ARG A 184 -1.18 6.29 0.35
C ARG A 184 -2.67 6.48 0.04
N ASP A 185 -2.98 7.26 -0.99
CA ASP A 185 -4.36 7.51 -1.41
C ASP A 185 -4.99 6.25 -2.00
N GLU A 186 -4.25 5.46 -2.75
CA GLU A 186 -4.71 4.14 -3.18
C GLU A 186 -4.86 3.14 -2.03
N THR A 187 -4.16 3.32 -0.90
CA THR A 187 -4.33 2.50 0.31
C THR A 187 -5.56 2.88 1.15
N LYS A 188 -6.37 3.87 0.74
CA LYS A 188 -7.75 4.05 1.23
C LYS A 188 -8.64 2.87 0.80
N THR A 189 -8.11 1.68 0.98
CA THR A 189 -8.68 0.40 0.55
C THR A 189 -10.05 0.16 1.20
N ALA A 190 -10.23 0.64 2.43
CA ALA A 190 -11.51 0.53 3.12
C ALA A 190 -12.56 1.50 2.56
N GLU A 191 -12.17 2.74 2.23
CA GLU A 191 -13.04 3.73 1.60
C GLU A 191 -13.46 3.30 0.20
N SER A 192 -12.51 2.86 -0.64
CA SER A 192 -12.80 2.32 -1.98
C SER A 192 -13.72 1.10 -1.93
N LEU A 193 -13.55 0.21 -0.95
CA LEU A 193 -14.43 -0.94 -0.77
C LEU A 193 -15.81 -0.51 -0.28
N HIS A 194 -15.88 0.43 0.65
CA HIS A 194 -17.14 0.97 1.14
C HIS A 194 -17.95 1.63 0.01
N ASN A 195 -17.30 2.45 -0.82
CA ASN A 195 -17.94 3.07 -1.99
C ASN A 195 -18.47 2.02 -2.97
N ALA A 196 -17.72 0.96 -3.25
CA ALA A 196 -18.18 -0.14 -4.10
C ALA A 196 -19.38 -0.91 -3.49
N ILE A 197 -19.43 -1.05 -2.15
CA ILE A 197 -20.58 -1.62 -1.45
C ILE A 197 -21.80 -0.70 -1.58
N CYS A 198 -21.62 0.60 -1.36
CA CYS A 198 -22.70 1.59 -1.51
C CYS A 198 -23.24 1.63 -2.94
N GLU A 199 -22.38 1.63 -3.94
CA GLU A 199 -22.75 1.57 -5.35
C GLU A 199 -23.54 0.30 -5.66
N TYR A 200 -23.11 -0.85 -5.16
CA TYR A 200 -23.83 -2.11 -5.31
C TYR A 200 -25.23 -2.02 -4.69
N ILE A 201 -25.36 -1.48 -3.48
CA ILE A 201 -26.65 -1.32 -2.80
C ILE A 201 -27.59 -0.42 -3.60
N VAL A 202 -27.09 0.72 -4.10
CA VAL A 202 -27.88 1.69 -4.88
C VAL A 202 -28.36 1.06 -6.20
N THR A 203 -27.48 0.36 -6.91
CA THR A 203 -27.82 -0.28 -8.20
C THR A 203 -28.78 -1.46 -8.04
N HIS A 204 -28.78 -2.12 -6.89
CA HIS A 204 -29.63 -3.27 -6.58
C HIS A 204 -30.69 -2.98 -5.51
N LYS A 205 -31.15 -1.74 -5.40
CA LYS A 205 -32.05 -1.26 -4.33
C LYS A 205 -33.24 -2.19 -4.05
N LYS A 206 -33.82 -2.81 -5.09
CA LYS A 206 -34.95 -3.74 -4.96
C LYS A 206 -34.62 -5.00 -4.15
N LEU A 207 -33.34 -5.37 -3.99
CA LEU A 207 -32.87 -6.52 -3.22
C LEU A 207 -32.55 -6.18 -1.75
N PHE A 208 -32.77 -4.92 -1.37
CA PHE A 208 -32.51 -4.38 -0.02
C PHE A 208 -33.78 -3.73 0.55
N PRO A 209 -34.85 -4.50 0.80
CA PRO A 209 -36.08 -3.97 1.35
C PRO A 209 -35.88 -3.43 2.78
N GLU A 210 -36.80 -2.59 3.23
CA GLU A 210 -36.85 -2.17 4.62
C GLU A 210 -37.30 -3.32 5.53
N ALA A 211 -36.91 -3.27 6.81
CA ALA A 211 -37.20 -4.34 7.75
C ALA A 211 -38.70 -4.60 7.94
N GLU A 212 -39.53 -3.57 7.70
CA GLU A 212 -40.98 -3.66 7.79
C GLU A 212 -41.58 -4.36 6.56
N GLU A 213 -41.07 -4.12 5.36
CA GLU A 213 -41.54 -4.74 4.12
C GLU A 213 -41.36 -6.26 4.11
N LEU A 214 -40.24 -6.75 4.70
CA LEU A 214 -39.99 -8.19 4.83
C LEU A 214 -40.97 -8.95 5.74
N ARG A 215 -41.72 -8.25 6.57
CA ARG A 215 -42.80 -8.87 7.37
C ARG A 215 -43.99 -9.27 6.51
N TYR A 216 -44.23 -8.59 5.41
CA TYR A 216 -45.38 -8.79 4.55
C TYR A 216 -45.09 -9.67 3.33
N ASP A 217 -43.87 -9.60 2.77
CA ASP A 217 -43.45 -10.42 1.62
C ASP A 217 -42.18 -11.23 1.94
N LYS A 218 -42.35 -12.50 2.25
CA LYS A 218 -41.25 -13.43 2.55
C LYS A 218 -40.70 -14.13 1.30
N SER A 219 -41.32 -13.94 0.14
CA SER A 219 -40.99 -14.66 -1.10
C SER A 219 -40.03 -13.89 -2.01
N SER A 220 -39.89 -12.59 -1.81
CA SER A 220 -39.02 -11.75 -2.63
C SER A 220 -37.53 -12.04 -2.40
N PRO A 221 -36.70 -12.06 -3.45
CA PRO A 221 -35.25 -12.23 -3.32
C PRO A 221 -34.68 -11.07 -2.51
N CYS A 222 -33.89 -11.42 -1.48
CA CYS A 222 -33.33 -10.45 -0.53
C CYS A 222 -31.81 -10.70 -0.37
N GLU A 223 -31.02 -9.69 -0.63
CA GLU A 223 -29.55 -9.69 -0.46
C GLU A 223 -29.09 -8.96 0.82
N GLY A 224 -30.03 -8.24 1.45
CA GLY A 224 -29.78 -7.50 2.68
C GLY A 224 -31.04 -6.78 3.14
N ILE A 225 -30.94 -6.05 4.24
CA ILE A 225 -32.03 -5.30 4.87
C ILE A 225 -31.58 -3.88 5.11
N THR A 226 -32.33 -2.91 4.62
CA THR A 226 -32.09 -1.50 4.90
C THR A 226 -32.69 -1.12 6.25
N THR A 227 -31.94 -0.36 7.03
CA THR A 227 -32.38 0.30 8.27
C THR A 227 -32.19 1.82 8.12
N GLU A 228 -32.68 2.60 9.06
CA GLU A 228 -32.57 4.08 9.01
C GLU A 228 -31.13 4.59 8.84
N THR A 229 -30.13 3.92 9.41
CA THR A 229 -28.74 4.40 9.44
C THR A 229 -27.73 3.44 8.85
N SER A 230 -28.16 2.23 8.44
CA SER A 230 -27.25 1.18 7.99
C SER A 230 -27.94 0.20 7.05
N VAL A 231 -27.12 -0.63 6.39
CA VAL A 231 -27.59 -1.77 5.62
C VAL A 231 -27.02 -3.04 6.18
N LEU A 232 -27.87 -4.02 6.48
CA LEU A 232 -27.47 -5.37 6.89
C LEU A 232 -27.25 -6.21 5.64
N LEU A 233 -26.01 -6.45 5.27
CA LEU A 233 -25.60 -7.16 4.06
C LEU A 233 -25.35 -8.64 4.35
N ILE A 234 -25.92 -9.56 3.56
CA ILE A 234 -25.70 -11.00 3.73
C ILE A 234 -24.23 -11.37 3.42
N GLU A 235 -23.66 -12.33 4.16
CA GLU A 235 -22.25 -12.75 4.04
C GLU A 235 -21.84 -13.09 2.60
N SER A 236 -22.66 -13.85 1.86
CA SER A 236 -22.36 -14.24 0.47
C SER A 236 -22.31 -13.06 -0.48
N VAL A 237 -23.18 -12.06 -0.26
CA VAL A 237 -23.22 -10.83 -1.09
C VAL A 237 -22.02 -9.97 -0.80
N LEU A 238 -21.69 -9.74 0.47
CA LEU A 238 -20.48 -9.00 0.85
C LEU A 238 -19.23 -9.68 0.28
N GLN A 239 -19.15 -11.00 0.34
CA GLN A 239 -18.05 -11.78 -0.22
C GLN A 239 -17.96 -11.61 -1.74
N LYS A 240 -19.10 -11.64 -2.46
CA LYS A 240 -19.16 -11.39 -3.91
C LYS A 240 -18.61 -10.00 -4.25
N ILE A 241 -19.04 -8.95 -3.54
CA ILE A 241 -18.57 -7.58 -3.77
C ILE A 241 -17.07 -7.45 -3.48
N ILE A 242 -16.59 -8.03 -2.38
CA ILE A 242 -15.18 -8.02 -1.99
C ILE A 242 -14.31 -8.64 -3.09
N TYR A 243 -14.70 -9.81 -3.62
CA TYR A 243 -13.92 -10.49 -4.66
C TYR A 243 -14.03 -9.81 -6.03
N ALA A 244 -15.20 -9.26 -6.39
CA ALA A 244 -15.37 -8.49 -7.61
C ALA A 244 -14.48 -7.23 -7.65
N ASN A 245 -14.17 -6.68 -6.47
CA ASN A 245 -13.26 -5.54 -6.32
C ASN A 245 -11.80 -5.95 -6.08
N ASN A 246 -11.40 -7.15 -6.49
CA ASN A 246 -10.02 -7.68 -6.42
C ASN A 246 -9.44 -7.84 -5.01
N PHE A 247 -10.27 -7.87 -3.95
CA PHE A 247 -9.80 -8.24 -2.63
C PHE A 247 -9.77 -9.77 -2.49
N THR A 248 -8.74 -10.30 -1.85
CA THR A 248 -8.53 -11.75 -1.73
C THR A 248 -8.94 -12.34 -0.39
N ASP A 249 -9.05 -11.53 0.64
CA ASP A 249 -9.34 -11.97 2.01
C ASP A 249 -10.50 -11.17 2.62
N MET A 250 -11.64 -11.83 2.74
CA MET A 250 -12.84 -11.26 3.35
C MET A 250 -12.60 -10.84 4.81
N LYS A 251 -11.84 -11.60 5.59
CA LYS A 251 -11.60 -11.28 7.01
C LYS A 251 -10.78 -10.00 7.14
N MET A 252 -9.81 -9.81 6.25
CA MET A 252 -8.99 -8.61 6.22
C MET A 252 -9.81 -7.41 5.77
N ALA A 253 -10.61 -7.54 4.72
CA ALA A 253 -11.49 -6.49 4.20
C ALA A 253 -12.48 -6.01 5.26
N VAL A 254 -13.16 -6.93 5.95
CA VAL A 254 -14.09 -6.64 7.05
C VAL A 254 -13.38 -5.93 8.22
N LYS A 255 -12.15 -6.35 8.55
CA LYS A 255 -11.35 -5.69 9.59
C LYS A 255 -11.00 -4.25 9.22
N TRP A 256 -10.69 -3.97 7.96
CA TRP A 256 -10.43 -2.62 7.47
C TRP A 256 -11.68 -1.74 7.51
N LEU A 257 -12.81 -2.23 6.99
CA LEU A 257 -14.08 -1.51 7.05
C LEU A 257 -14.46 -1.16 8.50
N CYS A 258 -14.27 -2.09 9.42
CA CYS A 258 -14.54 -1.83 10.84
C CYS A 258 -13.56 -0.82 11.47
N LYS A 259 -12.27 -0.88 11.10
CA LYS A 259 -11.24 0.04 11.62
C LYS A 259 -11.51 1.48 11.22
N GLU A 260 -11.97 1.69 9.98
CA GLU A 260 -12.29 3.03 9.44
C GLU A 260 -13.73 3.47 9.78
N GLY A 261 -14.50 2.63 10.47
CA GLY A 261 -15.84 3.00 10.93
C GLY A 261 -16.96 2.79 9.93
N TYR A 262 -16.71 2.11 8.81
CA TYR A 262 -17.72 1.78 7.79
C TYR A 262 -18.55 0.54 8.13
N LEU A 263 -18.08 -0.30 9.05
CA LEU A 263 -18.75 -1.50 9.49
C LEU A 263 -18.84 -1.54 11.01
N LYS A 264 -20.04 -1.80 11.53
CA LYS A 264 -20.29 -1.84 12.96
C LYS A 264 -19.91 -3.20 13.55
N LYS A 265 -19.16 -3.17 14.66
CA LYS A 265 -18.81 -4.33 15.44
C LYS A 265 -19.77 -4.44 16.64
N GLN A 266 -20.39 -5.61 16.82
CA GLN A 266 -21.28 -5.85 17.96
C GLN A 266 -20.80 -7.06 18.76
N SER A 267 -20.77 -6.93 20.09
CA SER A 267 -20.37 -8.01 21.01
C SER A 267 -19.08 -8.73 20.62
N GLY A 268 -18.07 -7.98 20.14
CA GLY A 268 -16.77 -8.52 19.72
C GLY A 268 -16.76 -9.17 18.33
N LYS A 269 -17.89 -9.34 17.66
CA LYS A 269 -18.01 -9.95 16.33
C LYS A 269 -18.24 -8.89 15.25
N TYR A 270 -17.80 -9.18 14.04
CA TYR A 270 -18.01 -8.34 12.86
C TYR A 270 -19.33 -8.61 12.14
N TYR A 271 -20.08 -9.63 12.56
CA TYR A 271 -21.34 -10.06 11.96
C TYR A 271 -22.41 -10.31 13.03
N LEU A 272 -23.63 -10.21 12.60
CA LEU A 272 -24.84 -10.60 13.35
C LEU A 272 -25.45 -11.84 12.70
N LYS A 273 -26.22 -12.61 13.47
CA LYS A 273 -27.11 -13.62 12.93
C LYS A 273 -28.51 -13.05 12.83
N ARG A 274 -29.13 -13.15 11.67
CA ARG A 274 -30.52 -12.74 11.41
C ARG A 274 -31.26 -13.82 10.64
N THR A 275 -32.55 -13.96 10.89
CA THR A 275 -33.40 -14.83 10.12
C THR A 275 -34.04 -14.03 8.99
N ILE A 276 -33.69 -14.39 7.74
CA ILE A 276 -34.20 -13.78 6.51
C ILE A 276 -34.93 -14.89 5.74
N SER A 277 -36.19 -14.68 5.39
CA SER A 277 -37.03 -15.66 4.67
C SER A 277 -37.00 -17.06 5.32
N GLY A 278 -37.00 -17.13 6.65
CA GLY A 278 -36.98 -18.38 7.42
C GLY A 278 -35.62 -19.05 7.60
N VAL A 279 -34.54 -18.49 7.01
CA VAL A 279 -33.19 -19.03 7.08
C VAL A 279 -32.31 -18.15 7.96
N SER A 280 -31.57 -18.76 8.90
CA SER A 280 -30.60 -18.04 9.74
C SER A 280 -29.31 -17.77 8.94
N VAL A 281 -29.04 -16.51 8.66
CA VAL A 281 -27.87 -16.06 7.89
C VAL A 281 -27.00 -15.12 8.72
N LYS A 282 -25.71 -15.05 8.37
CA LYS A 282 -24.82 -14.02 8.89
C LYS A 282 -24.98 -12.76 8.05
N VAL A 283 -25.11 -11.63 8.74
CA VAL A 283 -25.21 -10.31 8.11
C VAL A 283 -24.16 -9.38 8.70
N TYR A 284 -23.68 -8.46 7.88
CA TYR A 284 -22.71 -7.44 8.23
C TYR A 284 -23.39 -6.07 8.19
N GLU A 285 -23.27 -5.29 9.25
CA GLU A 285 -23.90 -3.98 9.37
C GLU A 285 -22.96 -2.92 8.77
N ILE A 286 -23.29 -2.49 7.55
CA ILE A 286 -22.56 -1.43 6.84
C ILE A 286 -23.25 -0.10 7.15
N LEU A 287 -22.46 0.86 7.63
CA LEU A 287 -22.96 2.21 7.93
C LEU A 287 -23.07 3.00 6.62
N GLN A 288 -24.18 3.69 6.41
CA GLN A 288 -24.32 4.66 5.34
C GLN A 288 -23.53 5.92 5.73
N ILE A 289 -22.82 6.49 4.78
CA ILE A 289 -22.18 7.80 4.98
C ILE A 289 -23.28 8.82 4.74
N ASP A 290 -23.63 9.59 5.78
CA ASP A 290 -24.40 10.81 5.58
C ASP A 290 -23.57 11.76 4.69
N ASP A 291 -24.20 12.35 3.67
CA ASP A 291 -23.56 13.28 2.72
C ASP A 291 -22.96 14.55 3.38
N ASN A 292 -23.04 14.66 4.68
CA ASN A 292 -22.45 15.73 5.48
C ASN A 292 -21.80 15.20 6.76
N PRO A 293 -20.62 14.52 6.67
CA PRO A 293 -19.91 14.11 7.87
C PRO A 293 -19.36 15.36 8.58
N GLU A 294 -19.95 15.74 9.72
CA GLU A 294 -19.21 16.56 10.67
C GLU A 294 -17.84 15.90 10.92
N PRO A 295 -16.73 16.63 10.81
CA PRO A 295 -15.42 16.06 11.06
C PRO A 295 -15.40 15.51 12.48
N LYS A 296 -15.38 14.18 12.62
CA LYS A 296 -15.17 13.55 13.93
C LYS A 296 -13.82 14.01 14.45
N ILE A 297 -13.83 14.98 15.35
CA ILE A 297 -12.66 15.41 16.11
C ILE A 297 -12.20 14.17 16.87
N ARG A 298 -11.14 13.55 16.39
CA ARG A 298 -10.49 12.43 17.10
C ARG A 298 -9.97 13.01 18.42
N GLU A 299 -10.56 12.61 19.53
CA GLU A 299 -9.96 12.91 20.83
C GLU A 299 -8.50 12.44 20.81
N PRO A 300 -7.55 13.30 21.23
CA PRO A 300 -6.16 12.89 21.32
C PRO A 300 -6.05 11.69 22.28
N PRO A 301 -5.18 10.72 22.01
CA PRO A 301 -5.01 9.57 22.90
C PRO A 301 -4.70 10.07 24.29
N LYS A 302 -5.50 9.66 25.28
CA LYS A 302 -5.26 9.92 26.70
C LYS A 302 -3.95 9.22 27.07
N PHE A 303 -2.87 9.98 27.18
CA PHE A 303 -1.63 9.49 27.74
C PHE A 303 -1.88 9.14 29.22
N PRO A 304 -1.43 7.98 29.72
CA PRO A 304 -1.50 7.69 31.15
C PRO A 304 -0.73 8.79 31.89
N GLY A 305 -1.44 9.51 32.74
CA GLY A 305 -0.89 10.65 33.46
C GLY A 305 0.37 10.23 34.24
N ARG A 306 1.47 10.96 34.05
CA ARG A 306 2.62 10.88 34.94
C ARG A 306 2.12 11.12 36.36
N ARG A 307 2.30 10.14 37.25
CA ARG A 307 2.15 10.34 38.70
C ARG A 307 3.06 11.51 39.08
N VAL A 308 2.45 12.66 39.35
CA VAL A 308 3.15 13.76 40.02
C VAL A 308 3.42 13.31 41.45
N GLN A 309 4.67 13.02 41.75
CA GLN A 309 5.11 12.84 43.11
C GLN A 309 4.88 14.20 43.82
N LYS A 310 3.97 14.21 44.79
CA LYS A 310 3.84 15.32 45.72
C LYS A 310 5.16 15.52 46.46
N LYS A 311 5.93 16.55 46.11
CA LYS A 311 7.00 17.06 46.96
C LYS A 311 6.34 17.66 48.20
N ASN A 312 6.74 17.13 49.37
CA ASN A 312 6.39 17.67 50.67
C ASN A 312 6.82 19.14 50.75
N GLU A 313 5.87 20.04 50.92
CA GLU A 313 6.15 21.38 51.40
C GLU A 313 6.57 21.26 52.85
N ILE A 314 7.85 21.45 53.11
CA ILE A 314 8.40 21.67 54.48
C ILE A 314 8.23 23.15 54.79
N ASN A 315 7.48 23.38 55.87
CA ASN A 315 7.31 24.65 56.55
C ASN A 315 8.62 25.40 56.76
N GLU A 316 8.78 26.58 56.21
CA GLU A 316 9.68 27.63 56.70
C GLU A 316 8.87 28.93 56.86
N THR A 317 8.14 28.99 57.95
CA THR A 317 7.71 30.25 58.59
C THR A 317 8.18 30.20 60.02
N LYS A 318 9.34 30.81 60.28
CA LYS A 318 9.68 31.49 61.55
C LYS A 318 11.14 31.92 61.46
N ASN A 319 11.32 33.20 61.36
CA ASN A 319 12.29 34.06 62.06
C ASN A 319 12.78 35.18 61.16
N LEU A 320 12.09 36.29 61.24
CA LEU A 320 12.66 37.62 61.05
C LEU A 320 11.85 38.58 61.93
N LYS A 321 12.22 38.63 63.20
CA LYS A 321 12.05 39.78 64.11
C LYS A 321 13.36 39.90 64.85
N GLY A 322 13.98 41.05 64.74
CA GLY A 322 14.94 41.53 65.69
C GLY A 322 16.22 42.03 65.02
N ASN A 323 16.29 43.35 65.18
CA ASN A 323 17.45 44.21 65.36
C ASN A 323 17.89 45.07 64.18
N GLU A 324 17.58 46.34 64.45
CA GLU A 324 18.24 47.60 64.11
C GLU A 324 18.23 48.09 62.70
#